data_1e81e4ec19d4e85249c3811a9190ce74
#
_entry.id   1e81e4ec19d4e85249c3811a9190ce74
#
_cell.length_a   1.000
_cell.length_b   1.000
_cell.length_c   1.000
_cell.angle_alpha   90.00
_cell.angle_beta   90.00
_cell.angle_gamma   90.00
#
_symmetry.space_group_name_H-M   'P 1'
#
loop_
_entity.id
_entity.type
_entity.pdbx_description
1 polymer ?
#
loop_
_entity_poly.entity_id
_entity_poly.type
_entity_poly.pdbx_seq_one_letter_code
_entity_poly.pdbx_strand_id
1 'polypeptide(L)'
;MKNKLIRIASVVFLTVMLTLGMSVGTMAEEELELGYGEGMILNYGTASIEKATLQNYNLSQGAIDFAVGQMRYSAAEIKLYQNGYRLDVSEHDDIMYACRYAAPDLFYMADGYSYSYATVGSKTYLYSIFPEYKLTGKALGIAKSDYNAKIDAIVEMAAELDTDLEKALFYHEYIVANYEYDQTYTIYDAYTMLNRKQGVCQAYTLLYAELLNREGIDNTAVLSDGLVHVWNAVKINGAWFLADLTWDDPLYDVPGRVYHSYFLRSIGQFGHLLPNGSRDWVVTDGRSLTYSTRYDSAFWCSYEGWVHPYDGNVYYMDCDGSNSYVYSRDLDALTSSERLFSVKSNLYVPSGGYYPDALGFCGVGDKLYYAISGAHNRAYVYEYDLDDGARRSVFTYTHTCSGTNCSIGILALMPEGNNIRYLSADINNAYNGTVSYFELSVLMDVNGDGTVTNADISLYVRYLSGWKNIGFVTANADANGDGKYNNRDLIAIIKYANG
;
A
#
# COMPACT_ATOMS: atom_id res chain seq x y z
N MET A 1 -19.61 -39.54 -1.88
CA MET A 1 -19.31 -38.67 -3.03
C MET A 1 -19.19 -39.53 -4.28
N LYS A 2 -19.94 -39.26 -5.35
CA LYS A 2 -19.94 -40.05 -6.57
C LYS A 2 -18.90 -39.46 -7.53
N ASN A 3 -17.79 -40.17 -7.73
CA ASN A 3 -16.81 -39.82 -8.75
C ASN A 3 -17.48 -39.91 -10.14
N LYS A 4 -17.55 -38.76 -10.84
CA LYS A 4 -17.91 -38.73 -12.25
C LYS A 4 -16.63 -38.89 -13.07
N LEU A 5 -16.43 -40.05 -13.62
CA LEU A 5 -15.42 -40.30 -14.66
C LEU A 5 -15.90 -39.68 -15.98
N ILE A 6 -15.18 -38.74 -16.51
CA ILE A 6 -15.42 -38.15 -17.83
C ILE A 6 -14.27 -38.55 -18.74
N ARG A 7 -14.56 -39.27 -19.82
CA ARG A 7 -13.59 -39.58 -20.86
C ARG A 7 -13.55 -38.45 -21.86
N ILE A 8 -12.38 -37.81 -21.99
CA ILE A 8 -12.14 -36.78 -22.99
C ILE A 8 -11.35 -37.41 -24.16
N ALA A 9 -11.98 -37.50 -25.31
CA ALA A 9 -11.29 -37.87 -26.53
C ALA A 9 -10.61 -36.67 -27.15
N SER A 10 -9.28 -36.70 -27.24
CA SER A 10 -8.51 -35.65 -27.89
C SER A 10 -8.65 -35.75 -29.40
N VAL A 11 -9.29 -34.80 -30.06
CA VAL A 11 -9.31 -34.70 -31.52
C VAL A 11 -8.02 -34.00 -31.96
N VAL A 12 -7.08 -34.77 -32.50
CA VAL A 12 -5.86 -34.22 -33.13
C VAL A 12 -6.19 -33.81 -34.56
N PHE A 13 -5.94 -32.52 -34.87
CA PHE A 13 -5.95 -32.03 -36.26
C PHE A 13 -4.71 -32.56 -36.99
N LEU A 14 -4.92 -33.56 -37.85
CA LEU A 14 -3.90 -34.08 -38.77
C LEU A 14 -3.79 -33.17 -39.97
N THR A 15 -2.79 -32.26 -40.00
CA THR A 15 -2.44 -31.55 -41.24
C THR A 15 -1.31 -32.29 -41.94
N VAL A 16 -1.59 -32.73 -43.10
CA VAL A 16 -0.84 -33.52 -44.08
C VAL A 16 0.60 -32.99 -44.25
N MET A 17 1.60 -33.82 -43.99
CA MET A 17 2.87 -33.89 -44.72
C MET A 17 3.08 -35.30 -45.24
N LEU A 18 2.65 -35.53 -46.46
CA LEU A 18 3.09 -36.66 -47.29
C LEU A 18 4.34 -36.18 -48.06
N THR A 19 5.50 -36.71 -47.73
CA THR A 19 6.59 -37.20 -48.57
C THR A 19 7.87 -37.30 -47.74
N LEU A 20 8.15 -38.48 -47.32
CA LEU A 20 9.43 -39.15 -47.16
C LEU A 20 9.22 -40.32 -46.19
N GLY A 21 9.36 -41.51 -46.67
CA GLY A 21 9.12 -42.76 -45.92
C GLY A 21 10.03 -42.88 -44.69
N MET A 22 9.52 -42.40 -43.57
CA MET A 22 9.95 -42.79 -42.24
C MET A 22 8.71 -43.38 -41.55
N SER A 23 8.81 -44.61 -41.12
CA SER A 23 7.83 -45.27 -40.27
C SER A 23 7.71 -44.46 -38.97
N VAL A 24 6.68 -43.63 -38.88
CA VAL A 24 6.26 -43.00 -37.61
C VAL A 24 5.66 -44.18 -36.81
N GLY A 25 6.41 -44.66 -35.85
CA GLY A 25 5.83 -45.52 -34.81
C GLY A 25 4.70 -44.73 -34.17
N THR A 26 3.47 -45.23 -34.31
CA THR A 26 2.33 -44.73 -33.56
C THR A 26 2.64 -44.98 -32.08
N MET A 27 3.13 -43.94 -31.39
CA MET A 27 3.04 -43.86 -29.94
C MET A 27 1.54 -43.86 -29.64
N ALA A 28 1.03 -44.93 -29.02
CA ALA A 28 -0.29 -44.93 -28.48
C ALA A 28 -0.41 -43.74 -27.54
N GLU A 29 -1.32 -42.81 -27.81
CA GLU A 29 -1.70 -41.77 -26.83
C GLU A 29 -2.21 -42.56 -25.60
N GLU A 30 -1.43 -42.54 -24.52
CA GLU A 30 -1.94 -43.04 -23.22
C GLU A 30 -3.15 -42.16 -22.87
N GLU A 31 -4.32 -42.78 -22.86
CA GLU A 31 -5.57 -42.15 -22.44
C GLU A 31 -5.44 -41.87 -20.92
N LEU A 32 -5.12 -40.60 -20.56
CA LEU A 32 -4.96 -40.20 -19.18
C LEU A 32 -6.33 -40.19 -18.50
N GLU A 33 -6.50 -41.01 -17.47
CA GLU A 33 -7.70 -40.96 -16.62
C GLU A 33 -7.59 -39.78 -15.66
N LEU A 34 -8.52 -38.80 -15.78
CA LEU A 34 -8.53 -37.60 -14.94
C LEU A 34 -9.41 -37.82 -13.70
N GLY A 35 -8.83 -37.55 -12.52
CA GLY A 35 -9.58 -37.39 -11.30
C GLY A 35 -9.84 -35.87 -11.04
N TYR A 36 -10.82 -35.59 -10.17
CA TYR A 36 -11.23 -34.25 -9.81
C TYR A 36 -11.29 -34.07 -8.29
N GLY A 37 -10.97 -32.87 -7.82
CA GLY A 37 -11.08 -32.48 -6.42
C GLY A 37 -11.55 -31.04 -6.28
N GLU A 38 -11.87 -30.65 -5.07
CA GLU A 38 -12.22 -29.26 -4.69
C GLU A 38 -11.20 -28.75 -3.68
N GLY A 39 -10.88 -27.47 -3.73
CA GLY A 39 -9.97 -26.79 -2.80
C GLY A 39 -10.55 -25.47 -2.35
N MET A 40 -10.02 -24.96 -1.25
CA MET A 40 -10.39 -23.65 -0.70
C MET A 40 -9.17 -22.98 -0.12
N ILE A 41 -8.93 -21.74 -0.54
CA ILE A 41 -7.90 -20.91 0.05
C ILE A 41 -8.47 -20.24 1.31
N LEU A 42 -7.84 -20.44 2.44
CA LEU A 42 -8.24 -19.82 3.70
C LEU A 42 -7.79 -18.37 3.75
N ASN A 43 -8.56 -17.54 4.44
CA ASN A 43 -8.24 -16.14 4.67
C ASN A 43 -7.54 -15.97 6.02
N TYR A 44 -6.43 -15.26 6.06
CA TYR A 44 -5.67 -14.97 7.27
C TYR A 44 -6.21 -13.72 7.98
N GLY A 45 -6.19 -13.75 9.33
CA GLY A 45 -6.77 -12.70 10.17
C GLY A 45 -8.18 -13.01 10.67
N THR A 46 -8.65 -14.27 10.53
CA THR A 46 -9.91 -14.72 11.16
C THR A 46 -9.68 -15.14 12.61
N ALA A 47 -10.75 -15.21 13.41
CA ALA A 47 -10.67 -15.64 14.80
C ALA A 47 -10.34 -17.14 14.99
N SER A 48 -10.49 -17.97 13.94
CA SER A 48 -10.13 -19.41 13.97
C SER A 48 -9.98 -19.94 12.54
N ILE A 49 -8.88 -20.62 12.25
CA ILE A 49 -8.70 -21.40 11.02
C ILE A 49 -8.70 -22.89 11.39
N GLU A 50 -9.47 -23.71 10.65
CA GLU A 50 -9.15 -25.12 10.53
C GLU A 50 -7.83 -25.20 9.76
N LYS A 51 -6.78 -25.77 10.38
CA LYS A 51 -5.41 -25.80 9.85
C LYS A 51 -5.34 -26.07 8.36
N ALA A 52 -4.91 -25.08 7.57
CA ALA A 52 -4.30 -25.35 6.30
C ALA A 52 -2.92 -25.96 6.60
N THR A 53 -2.70 -27.18 6.19
CA THR A 53 -1.37 -27.78 6.29
C THR A 53 -0.57 -27.30 5.09
N LEU A 54 -0.04 -26.07 5.17
CA LEU A 54 0.88 -25.57 4.17
C LEU A 54 2.18 -26.39 4.28
N GLN A 55 2.45 -27.19 3.25
CA GLN A 55 3.65 -28.00 3.18
C GLN A 55 4.75 -27.26 2.42
N ASN A 56 5.99 -27.68 2.60
CA ASN A 56 7.16 -27.05 2.00
C ASN A 56 6.96 -26.82 0.50
N TYR A 57 6.77 -25.58 0.13
CA TYR A 57 6.62 -25.13 -1.24
C TYR A 57 7.90 -25.39 -2.04
N ASN A 58 7.75 -26.05 -3.16
CA ASN A 58 8.79 -26.16 -4.17
C ASN A 58 8.26 -25.72 -5.54
N LEU A 59 7.37 -24.70 -5.49
CA LEU A 59 6.73 -24.16 -6.68
C LEU A 59 7.73 -23.47 -7.59
N SER A 60 7.63 -23.67 -8.88
CA SER A 60 8.40 -22.88 -9.84
C SER A 60 7.74 -21.52 -10.05
N GLN A 61 8.52 -20.44 -10.04
CA GLN A 61 8.02 -19.08 -10.34
C GLN A 61 7.26 -19.06 -11.68
N GLY A 62 7.75 -19.81 -12.69
CA GLY A 62 7.06 -19.90 -13.98
C GLY A 62 5.64 -20.50 -13.91
N ALA A 63 5.37 -21.41 -12.98
CA ALA A 63 4.02 -21.95 -12.78
C ALA A 63 3.09 -20.89 -12.16
N ILE A 64 3.61 -20.12 -11.19
CA ILE A 64 2.90 -18.99 -10.56
C ILE A 64 2.57 -17.92 -11.61
N ASP A 65 3.58 -17.47 -12.36
CA ASP A 65 3.43 -16.43 -13.41
C ASP A 65 2.43 -16.85 -14.48
N PHE A 66 2.49 -18.13 -14.92
CA PHE A 66 1.55 -18.67 -15.88
C PHE A 66 0.12 -18.68 -15.32
N ALA A 67 -0.07 -19.18 -14.10
CA ALA A 67 -1.39 -19.25 -13.48
C ALA A 67 -1.99 -17.86 -13.25
N VAL A 68 -1.21 -16.90 -12.71
CA VAL A 68 -1.59 -15.50 -12.53
C VAL A 68 -1.97 -14.86 -13.88
N GLY A 69 -1.20 -15.09 -14.93
CA GLY A 69 -1.49 -14.60 -16.28
C GLY A 69 -2.85 -15.08 -16.77
N GLN A 70 -3.18 -16.37 -16.58
CA GLN A 70 -4.49 -16.95 -16.96
C GLN A 70 -5.63 -16.39 -16.09
N MET A 71 -5.42 -16.20 -14.78
CA MET A 71 -6.42 -15.64 -13.85
C MET A 71 -6.76 -14.19 -14.19
N ARG A 72 -5.79 -13.38 -14.61
CA ARG A 72 -6.01 -11.99 -15.06
C ARG A 72 -6.96 -11.88 -16.25
N TYR A 73 -7.01 -12.91 -17.09
CA TYR A 73 -7.98 -13.05 -18.19
C TYR A 73 -9.26 -13.78 -17.76
N SER A 74 -9.44 -14.07 -16.49
CA SER A 74 -10.58 -14.82 -15.95
C SER A 74 -10.78 -16.17 -16.65
N ALA A 75 -9.68 -16.90 -16.87
CA ALA A 75 -9.70 -18.20 -17.50
C ALA A 75 -10.55 -19.19 -16.67
N ALA A 76 -11.47 -19.90 -17.32
CA ALA A 76 -12.27 -20.91 -16.66
C ALA A 76 -11.47 -22.19 -16.30
N GLU A 77 -10.34 -22.39 -16.97
CA GLU A 77 -9.44 -23.54 -16.76
C GLU A 77 -7.99 -23.09 -16.99
N ILE A 78 -7.11 -23.43 -16.05
CA ILE A 78 -5.67 -23.19 -16.10
C ILE A 78 -4.98 -24.54 -16.28
N LYS A 79 -4.50 -24.81 -17.49
CA LYS A 79 -3.95 -26.09 -17.92
C LYS A 79 -2.47 -26.24 -17.57
N LEU A 80 -2.13 -26.51 -16.31
CA LEU A 80 -0.75 -26.57 -15.82
C LEU A 80 0.05 -27.70 -16.47
N TYR A 81 -0.42 -28.95 -16.40
CA TYR A 81 0.30 -30.11 -16.92
C TYR A 81 0.55 -30.02 -18.42
N GLN A 82 -0.43 -29.59 -19.19
CA GLN A 82 -0.32 -29.47 -20.65
C GLN A 82 0.67 -28.35 -21.08
N ASN A 83 0.90 -27.35 -20.21
CA ASN A 83 1.87 -26.29 -20.42
C ASN A 83 3.24 -26.57 -19.81
N GLY A 84 3.49 -27.83 -19.43
CA GLY A 84 4.83 -28.28 -18.99
C GLY A 84 5.08 -28.20 -17.49
N TYR A 85 4.15 -27.67 -16.69
CA TYR A 85 4.30 -27.57 -15.23
C TYR A 85 3.94 -28.90 -14.58
N ARG A 86 4.88 -29.50 -13.86
CA ARG A 86 4.78 -30.85 -13.29
C ARG A 86 4.63 -30.78 -11.76
N LEU A 87 3.58 -30.08 -11.30
CA LEU A 87 3.25 -29.98 -9.88
C LEU A 87 2.67 -31.29 -9.38
N ASP A 88 3.01 -31.70 -8.16
CA ASP A 88 2.31 -32.82 -7.50
C ASP A 88 0.87 -32.40 -7.19
N VAL A 89 -0.06 -33.34 -7.17
CA VAL A 89 -1.46 -33.02 -6.89
C VAL A 89 -1.63 -32.38 -5.51
N SER A 90 -0.79 -32.69 -4.54
CA SER A 90 -0.82 -32.08 -3.19
C SER A 90 -0.47 -30.59 -3.17
N GLU A 91 0.16 -30.08 -4.24
CA GLU A 91 0.52 -28.65 -4.36
C GLU A 91 -0.63 -27.77 -4.89
N HIS A 92 -1.86 -28.29 -4.98
CA HIS A 92 -2.99 -27.53 -5.54
C HIS A 92 -3.36 -26.30 -4.69
N ASP A 93 -3.30 -26.38 -3.36
CA ASP A 93 -3.52 -25.21 -2.49
C ASP A 93 -2.31 -24.25 -2.56
N ASP A 94 -1.11 -24.80 -2.57
CA ASP A 94 0.14 -24.02 -2.56
C ASP A 94 0.21 -23.06 -3.75
N ILE A 95 -0.07 -23.54 -4.97
CA ILE A 95 -0.08 -22.68 -6.17
C ILE A 95 -1.16 -21.59 -6.09
N MET A 96 -2.31 -21.87 -5.49
CA MET A 96 -3.39 -20.90 -5.35
C MET A 96 -3.05 -19.83 -4.31
N TYR A 97 -2.43 -20.20 -3.19
CA TYR A 97 -1.90 -19.23 -2.23
C TYR A 97 -0.81 -18.36 -2.85
N ALA A 98 0.16 -18.99 -3.55
CA ALA A 98 1.22 -18.25 -4.23
C ALA A 98 0.65 -17.23 -5.24
N CYS A 99 -0.35 -17.62 -6.04
CA CYS A 99 -1.02 -16.70 -6.98
C CYS A 99 -1.71 -15.54 -6.27
N ARG A 100 -2.41 -15.78 -5.14
CA ARG A 100 -3.10 -14.74 -4.38
C ARG A 100 -2.13 -13.65 -3.91
N TYR A 101 -0.99 -14.04 -3.34
CA TYR A 101 -0.04 -13.09 -2.78
C TYR A 101 0.93 -12.48 -3.81
N ALA A 102 1.19 -13.19 -4.92
CA ALA A 102 1.97 -12.63 -6.02
C ALA A 102 1.20 -11.59 -6.85
N ALA A 103 -0.14 -11.65 -6.85
CA ALA A 103 -0.99 -10.81 -7.68
C ALA A 103 -2.19 -10.23 -6.90
N PRO A 104 -1.98 -9.19 -6.07
CA PRO A 104 -3.04 -8.54 -5.30
C PRO A 104 -4.16 -7.96 -6.17
N ASP A 105 -3.88 -7.66 -7.43
CA ASP A 105 -4.84 -7.22 -8.45
C ASP A 105 -5.91 -8.28 -8.80
N LEU A 106 -5.74 -9.52 -8.33
CA LEU A 106 -6.73 -10.60 -8.45
C LEU A 106 -7.79 -10.58 -7.33
N PHE A 107 -8.09 -9.45 -6.74
CA PHE A 107 -9.06 -9.24 -5.66
C PHE A 107 -10.46 -9.82 -5.96
N TYR A 108 -10.78 -10.04 -7.22
CA TYR A 108 -12.04 -10.58 -7.71
C TYR A 108 -12.12 -12.14 -7.72
N MET A 109 -11.05 -12.82 -7.35
CA MET A 109 -11.07 -14.27 -7.19
C MET A 109 -11.92 -14.68 -5.96
N ALA A 110 -12.64 -15.77 -6.08
CA ALA A 110 -13.27 -16.42 -4.94
C ALA A 110 -12.24 -17.25 -4.14
N ASP A 111 -12.63 -17.69 -2.96
CA ASP A 111 -11.77 -18.54 -2.13
C ASP A 111 -11.83 -20.01 -2.57
N GLY A 112 -12.97 -20.44 -3.13
CA GLY A 112 -13.18 -21.78 -3.67
C GLY A 112 -12.63 -21.94 -5.08
N TYR A 113 -12.18 -23.11 -5.39
CA TYR A 113 -11.77 -23.57 -6.74
C TYR A 113 -11.91 -25.08 -6.86
N SER A 114 -11.88 -25.61 -8.09
CA SER A 114 -11.74 -27.03 -8.31
C SER A 114 -10.49 -27.33 -9.14
N TYR A 115 -10.05 -28.58 -9.11
CA TYR A 115 -8.86 -28.99 -9.85
C TYR A 115 -9.05 -30.38 -10.44
N SER A 116 -8.27 -30.70 -11.46
CA SER A 116 -8.14 -32.05 -12.01
C SER A 116 -6.70 -32.53 -11.84
N TYR A 117 -6.56 -33.87 -11.76
CA TYR A 117 -5.27 -34.50 -11.64
C TYR A 117 -5.18 -35.75 -12.52
N ALA A 118 -3.97 -36.15 -12.87
CA ALA A 118 -3.71 -37.36 -13.64
C ALA A 118 -2.55 -38.14 -13.04
N THR A 119 -2.65 -39.46 -13.01
CA THR A 119 -1.57 -40.35 -12.58
C THR A 119 -0.79 -40.84 -13.79
N VAL A 120 0.53 -40.57 -13.77
CA VAL A 120 1.45 -41.03 -14.81
C VAL A 120 2.55 -41.88 -14.14
N GLY A 121 2.52 -43.15 -14.40
CA GLY A 121 3.38 -44.09 -13.68
C GLY A 121 3.01 -44.18 -12.20
N SER A 122 3.94 -43.83 -11.31
CA SER A 122 3.73 -43.82 -9.86
C SER A 122 3.47 -42.45 -9.28
N LYS A 123 3.36 -41.40 -10.12
CA LYS A 123 3.19 -39.99 -9.67
C LYS A 123 1.84 -39.44 -10.10
N THR A 124 1.18 -38.71 -9.20
CA THR A 124 -0.06 -38.00 -9.47
C THR A 124 0.24 -36.50 -9.60
N TYR A 125 -0.08 -35.95 -10.76
CA TYR A 125 0.20 -34.56 -11.10
C TYR A 125 -1.08 -33.73 -11.09
N LEU A 126 -0.98 -32.48 -10.63
CA LEU A 126 -2.00 -31.46 -10.83
C LEU A 126 -2.11 -31.15 -12.33
N TYR A 127 -3.28 -31.44 -12.91
CA TYR A 127 -3.49 -31.35 -14.36
C TYR A 127 -4.00 -29.98 -14.77
N SER A 128 -5.09 -29.51 -14.15
CA SER A 128 -5.68 -28.20 -14.33
C SER A 128 -6.27 -27.66 -13.04
N ILE A 129 -6.35 -26.33 -12.93
CA ILE A 129 -7.10 -25.60 -11.91
C ILE A 129 -8.28 -24.90 -12.58
N PHE A 130 -9.43 -24.87 -11.91
CA PHE A 130 -10.65 -24.19 -12.32
C PHE A 130 -10.99 -23.12 -11.26
N PRO A 131 -10.43 -21.89 -11.38
CA PRO A 131 -10.69 -20.82 -10.41
C PRO A 131 -12.15 -20.37 -10.46
N GLU A 132 -12.66 -19.93 -9.32
CA GLU A 132 -13.94 -19.24 -9.25
C GLU A 132 -13.70 -17.73 -9.12
N TYR A 133 -14.64 -16.92 -9.65
CA TYR A 133 -14.53 -15.46 -9.66
C TYR A 133 -15.77 -14.82 -9.06
N LYS A 134 -15.57 -13.93 -8.04
CA LYS A 134 -16.63 -13.14 -7.40
C LYS A 134 -17.21 -12.09 -8.37
N LEU A 135 -16.38 -11.58 -9.28
CA LEU A 135 -16.74 -10.55 -10.26
C LEU A 135 -16.33 -10.99 -11.65
N THR A 136 -17.20 -10.76 -12.64
CA THR A 136 -16.95 -11.06 -14.06
C THR A 136 -17.53 -9.97 -14.96
N GLY A 137 -17.15 -9.97 -16.25
CA GLY A 137 -17.72 -9.11 -17.28
C GLY A 137 -17.65 -7.61 -16.94
N LYS A 138 -18.75 -6.88 -17.13
CA LYS A 138 -18.80 -5.42 -16.94
C LYS A 138 -18.53 -5.02 -15.48
N ALA A 139 -19.01 -5.77 -14.50
CA ALA A 139 -18.80 -5.48 -13.09
C ALA A 139 -17.30 -5.57 -12.72
N LEU A 140 -16.60 -6.58 -13.24
CA LEU A 140 -15.16 -6.68 -13.09
C LEU A 140 -14.41 -5.52 -13.73
N GLY A 141 -14.81 -5.12 -14.95
CA GLY A 141 -14.19 -3.98 -15.64
C GLY A 141 -14.29 -2.67 -14.84
N ILE A 142 -15.45 -2.39 -14.26
CA ILE A 142 -15.65 -1.23 -13.38
C ILE A 142 -14.77 -1.33 -12.12
N ALA A 143 -14.78 -2.46 -11.44
CA ALA A 143 -13.99 -2.66 -10.23
C ALA A 143 -12.48 -2.55 -10.48
N LYS A 144 -11.97 -3.13 -11.58
CA LYS A 144 -10.55 -2.98 -11.98
C LYS A 144 -10.18 -1.52 -12.27
N SER A 145 -11.05 -0.78 -12.94
CA SER A 145 -10.81 0.65 -13.21
C SER A 145 -10.75 1.47 -11.93
N ASP A 146 -11.67 1.25 -10.99
CA ASP A 146 -11.69 1.92 -9.69
C ASP A 146 -10.48 1.54 -8.82
N TYR A 147 -10.12 0.24 -8.80
CA TYR A 147 -8.93 -0.25 -8.10
C TYR A 147 -7.65 0.43 -8.60
N ASN A 148 -7.45 0.40 -9.93
CA ASN A 148 -6.26 1.00 -10.53
C ASN A 148 -6.20 2.51 -10.25
N ALA A 149 -7.30 3.24 -10.41
CA ALA A 149 -7.31 4.67 -10.15
C ALA A 149 -6.92 5.02 -8.70
N LYS A 150 -7.34 4.20 -7.72
CA LYS A 150 -6.96 4.39 -6.32
C LYS A 150 -5.51 4.04 -6.03
N ILE A 151 -5.00 2.95 -6.62
CA ILE A 151 -3.59 2.57 -6.51
C ILE A 151 -2.71 3.64 -7.18
N ASP A 152 -3.05 4.04 -8.42
CA ASP A 152 -2.29 5.04 -9.17
C ASP A 152 -2.22 6.38 -8.42
N ALA A 153 -3.30 6.79 -7.73
CA ALA A 153 -3.29 7.99 -6.90
C ALA A 153 -2.34 7.89 -5.69
N ILE A 154 -2.13 6.69 -5.12
CA ILE A 154 -1.15 6.49 -4.04
C ILE A 154 0.28 6.47 -4.62
N VAL A 155 0.47 5.81 -5.76
CA VAL A 155 1.76 5.75 -6.45
C VAL A 155 2.24 7.15 -6.87
N GLU A 156 1.34 7.99 -7.37
CA GLU A 156 1.64 9.37 -7.75
C GLU A 156 2.19 10.21 -6.58
N MET A 157 1.73 9.95 -5.36
CA MET A 157 2.25 10.65 -4.16
C MET A 157 3.71 10.31 -3.84
N ALA A 158 4.23 9.18 -4.37
CA ALA A 158 5.61 8.72 -4.23
C ALA A 158 6.44 8.97 -5.50
N ALA A 159 5.90 9.68 -6.51
CA ALA A 159 6.54 9.82 -7.82
C ALA A 159 7.90 10.55 -7.79
N GLU A 160 8.10 11.43 -6.79
CA GLU A 160 9.34 12.18 -6.61
C GLU A 160 10.37 11.46 -5.72
N LEU A 161 10.06 10.24 -5.25
CA LEU A 161 10.98 9.43 -4.45
C LEU A 161 11.85 8.56 -5.37
N ASP A 162 13.16 8.59 -5.17
CA ASP A 162 14.11 8.02 -6.11
C ASP A 162 14.44 6.54 -5.83
N THR A 163 14.42 6.12 -4.57
CA THR A 163 14.94 4.79 -4.16
C THR A 163 13.84 3.83 -3.71
N ASP A 164 14.12 2.53 -3.86
CA ASP A 164 13.23 1.47 -3.35
C ASP A 164 12.95 1.62 -1.84
N LEU A 165 13.95 2.07 -1.07
CA LEU A 165 13.80 2.28 0.37
C LEU A 165 12.86 3.44 0.68
N GLU A 166 13.01 4.57 -0.02
CA GLU A 166 12.13 5.72 0.14
C GLU A 166 10.69 5.37 -0.19
N LYS A 167 10.46 4.70 -1.31
CA LYS A 167 9.11 4.26 -1.74
C LYS A 167 8.52 3.25 -0.76
N ALA A 168 9.29 2.25 -0.35
CA ALA A 168 8.82 1.25 0.61
C ALA A 168 8.46 1.88 1.96
N LEU A 169 9.26 2.83 2.46
CA LEU A 169 8.97 3.58 3.68
C LEU A 169 7.72 4.44 3.51
N PHE A 170 7.60 5.20 2.43
CA PHE A 170 6.42 6.04 2.19
C PHE A 170 5.12 5.22 2.14
N TYR A 171 5.12 4.09 1.45
CA TYR A 171 3.93 3.22 1.39
C TYR A 171 3.58 2.59 2.74
N HIS A 172 4.58 2.27 3.56
CA HIS A 172 4.36 1.85 4.94
C HIS A 172 3.64 2.95 5.72
N GLU A 173 4.21 4.17 5.76
CA GLU A 173 3.62 5.34 6.41
C GLU A 173 2.19 5.59 5.96
N TYR A 174 2.00 5.60 4.64
CA TYR A 174 0.70 5.86 4.03
C TYR A 174 -0.36 4.84 4.47
N ILE A 175 -0.04 3.56 4.44
CA ILE A 175 -0.99 2.50 4.80
C ILE A 175 -1.31 2.58 6.29
N VAL A 176 -0.29 2.59 7.15
CA VAL A 176 -0.50 2.58 8.60
C VAL A 176 -1.25 3.83 9.08
N ALA A 177 -0.99 5.01 8.50
CA ALA A 177 -1.67 6.24 8.89
C ALA A 177 -3.11 6.40 8.36
N ASN A 178 -3.48 5.71 7.27
CA ASN A 178 -4.75 5.96 6.57
C ASN A 178 -5.77 4.83 6.66
N TYR A 179 -5.40 3.68 7.21
CA TYR A 179 -6.27 2.52 7.34
C TYR A 179 -6.32 2.05 8.79
N GLU A 180 -7.32 1.25 9.14
CA GLU A 180 -7.57 0.73 10.48
C GLU A 180 -7.72 -0.79 10.44
N TYR A 181 -7.36 -1.48 11.53
CA TYR A 181 -7.56 -2.92 11.60
C TYR A 181 -9.05 -3.29 11.68
N ASP A 182 -9.52 -4.16 10.77
CA ASP A 182 -10.89 -4.64 10.75
C ASP A 182 -11.16 -5.66 11.87
N GLN A 183 -11.70 -5.19 12.98
CA GLN A 183 -12.07 -6.04 14.14
C GLN A 183 -13.30 -6.92 13.87
N THR A 184 -13.97 -6.75 12.73
CA THR A 184 -15.08 -7.63 12.31
C THR A 184 -14.60 -8.85 11.52
N TYR A 185 -13.32 -8.87 11.14
CA TYR A 185 -12.67 -9.95 10.38
C TYR A 185 -13.40 -10.29 9.08
N THR A 186 -13.75 -9.29 8.28
CA THR A 186 -14.52 -9.45 7.04
C THR A 186 -13.81 -8.94 5.80
N ILE A 187 -12.73 -8.15 5.94
CA ILE A 187 -12.04 -7.47 4.84
C ILE A 187 -10.67 -8.07 4.63
N TYR A 188 -10.53 -8.89 3.58
CA TYR A 188 -9.35 -9.71 3.30
C TYR A 188 -8.59 -9.33 2.03
N ASP A 189 -9.11 -8.44 1.19
CA ASP A 189 -8.49 -8.06 -0.08
C ASP A 189 -8.20 -6.55 -0.14
N ALA A 190 -7.19 -6.17 -0.94
CA ALA A 190 -6.73 -4.80 -1.07
C ALA A 190 -7.82 -3.86 -1.64
N TYR A 191 -8.67 -4.34 -2.58
CA TYR A 191 -9.71 -3.50 -3.17
C TYR A 191 -10.79 -3.11 -2.15
N THR A 192 -11.24 -4.07 -1.36
CA THR A 192 -12.22 -3.81 -0.29
C THR A 192 -11.60 -2.90 0.78
N MET A 193 -10.32 -3.11 1.13
CA MET A 193 -9.59 -2.26 2.07
C MET A 193 -9.48 -0.81 1.58
N LEU A 194 -9.11 -0.58 0.32
CA LEU A 194 -9.08 0.75 -0.30
C LEU A 194 -10.43 1.49 -0.17
N ASN A 195 -11.55 0.75 -0.31
CA ASN A 195 -12.90 1.33 -0.26
C ASN A 195 -13.43 1.53 1.16
N ARG A 196 -13.06 0.66 2.10
CA ARG A 196 -13.59 0.65 3.47
C ARG A 196 -12.67 1.32 4.49
N LYS A 197 -11.42 1.58 4.09
CA LYS A 197 -10.36 2.10 4.96
C LYS A 197 -10.08 1.20 6.17
N GLN A 198 -10.41 -0.06 6.06
CA GLN A 198 -10.20 -1.09 7.08
C GLN A 198 -9.81 -2.40 6.42
N GLY A 199 -8.99 -3.23 7.11
CA GLY A 199 -8.62 -4.55 6.65
C GLY A 199 -8.00 -5.40 7.75
N VAL A 200 -7.95 -6.71 7.52
CA VAL A 200 -7.18 -7.62 8.36
C VAL A 200 -5.75 -7.76 7.81
N CYS A 201 -4.87 -8.49 8.49
CA CYS A 201 -3.47 -8.67 8.08
C CYS A 201 -3.30 -9.04 6.60
N GLN A 202 -4.16 -9.89 6.05
CA GLN A 202 -4.13 -10.26 4.64
C GLN A 202 -4.37 -9.07 3.71
N ALA A 203 -5.31 -8.18 4.04
CA ALA A 203 -5.60 -7.01 3.23
C ALA A 203 -4.44 -5.99 3.28
N TYR A 204 -3.83 -5.77 4.47
CA TYR A 204 -2.61 -4.96 4.62
C TYR A 204 -1.46 -5.51 3.79
N THR A 205 -1.19 -6.81 3.91
CA THR A 205 -0.14 -7.50 3.15
C THR A 205 -0.33 -7.34 1.65
N LEU A 206 -1.57 -7.52 1.16
CA LEU A 206 -1.89 -7.43 -0.27
C LEU A 206 -1.83 -5.98 -0.77
N LEU A 207 -2.29 -4.99 0.00
CA LEU A 207 -2.22 -3.59 -0.40
C LEU A 207 -0.77 -3.11 -0.49
N TYR A 208 0.05 -3.46 0.50
CA TYR A 208 1.47 -3.12 0.48
C TYR A 208 2.20 -3.81 -0.68
N ALA A 209 1.95 -5.10 -0.90
CA ALA A 209 2.51 -5.84 -2.03
C ALA A 209 2.13 -5.22 -3.39
N GLU A 210 0.88 -4.76 -3.56
CA GLU A 210 0.47 -4.08 -4.81
C GLU A 210 1.26 -2.80 -5.06
N LEU A 211 1.43 -1.95 -4.04
CA LEU A 211 2.18 -0.71 -4.17
C LEU A 211 3.66 -0.98 -4.49
N LEU A 212 4.27 -1.95 -3.81
CA LEU A 212 5.65 -2.38 -4.11
C LEU A 212 5.77 -2.95 -5.53
N ASN A 213 4.80 -3.76 -5.98
CA ASN A 213 4.79 -4.34 -7.34
C ASN A 213 4.69 -3.25 -8.42
N ARG A 214 3.94 -2.16 -8.18
CA ARG A 214 3.85 -1.02 -9.12
C ARG A 214 5.20 -0.33 -9.34
N GLU A 215 6.04 -0.34 -8.33
CA GLU A 215 7.40 0.22 -8.37
C GLU A 215 8.47 -0.79 -8.80
N GLY A 216 8.09 -2.06 -9.01
CA GLY A 216 9.04 -3.13 -9.34
C GLY A 216 9.91 -3.56 -8.16
N ILE A 217 9.52 -3.25 -6.93
CA ILE A 217 10.21 -3.64 -5.70
C ILE A 217 9.88 -5.11 -5.39
N ASP A 218 10.91 -5.96 -5.40
CA ASP A 218 10.77 -7.41 -5.18
C ASP A 218 10.27 -7.68 -3.76
N ASN A 219 9.14 -8.37 -3.67
CA ASN A 219 8.50 -8.71 -2.40
C ASN A 219 7.79 -10.07 -2.48
N THR A 220 7.41 -10.60 -1.33
CA THR A 220 6.58 -11.80 -1.21
C THR A 220 5.89 -11.79 0.15
N ALA A 221 4.87 -12.62 0.32
CA ALA A 221 4.23 -12.79 1.61
C ALA A 221 4.85 -13.93 2.41
N VAL A 222 4.85 -13.75 3.73
CA VAL A 222 5.21 -14.76 4.72
C VAL A 222 4.01 -14.99 5.62
N LEU A 223 3.65 -16.23 5.85
CA LEU A 223 2.51 -16.59 6.66
C LEU A 223 2.87 -17.58 7.77
N SER A 224 2.06 -17.61 8.80
CA SER A 224 2.11 -18.52 9.92
C SER A 224 0.71 -19.03 10.24
N ASP A 225 0.50 -20.33 10.09
CA ASP A 225 -0.77 -20.96 10.44
C ASP A 225 -1.03 -20.91 11.94
N GLY A 226 0.02 -21.10 12.74
CA GLY A 226 -0.10 -21.09 14.17
C GLY A 226 -0.42 -19.73 14.78
N LEU A 227 -0.02 -18.64 14.10
CA LEU A 227 -0.38 -17.25 14.46
C LEU A 227 -1.65 -16.79 13.75
N VAL A 228 -2.13 -17.51 12.77
CA VAL A 228 -3.24 -17.11 11.88
C VAL A 228 -2.95 -15.73 11.27
N HIS A 229 -1.72 -15.52 10.80
CA HIS A 229 -1.20 -14.21 10.45
C HIS A 229 -0.33 -14.26 9.19
N VAL A 230 -0.30 -13.14 8.46
CA VAL A 230 0.49 -12.97 7.24
C VAL A 230 1.04 -11.55 7.17
N TRP A 231 2.25 -11.42 6.62
CA TRP A 231 2.99 -10.18 6.47
C TRP A 231 3.90 -10.23 5.24
N ASN A 232 4.63 -9.15 4.96
CA ASN A 232 5.50 -9.06 3.79
C ASN A 232 6.98 -9.38 4.12
N ALA A 233 7.69 -9.98 3.17
CA ALA A 233 9.12 -9.88 3.03
C ALA A 233 9.42 -8.98 1.83
N VAL A 234 10.30 -7.99 2.02
CA VAL A 234 10.61 -6.94 1.03
C VAL A 234 12.11 -6.93 0.77
N LYS A 235 12.50 -6.77 -0.50
CA LYS A 235 13.90 -6.73 -0.90
C LYS A 235 14.33 -5.30 -1.18
N ILE A 236 15.18 -4.75 -0.32
CA ILE A 236 15.73 -3.41 -0.44
C ILE A 236 17.24 -3.49 -0.64
N ASN A 237 17.76 -2.84 -1.66
CA ASN A 237 19.19 -2.82 -1.97
C ASN A 237 19.82 -4.24 -2.06
N GLY A 238 19.07 -5.20 -2.62
CA GLY A 238 19.49 -6.58 -2.79
C GLY A 238 19.38 -7.48 -1.55
N ALA A 239 18.96 -6.96 -0.40
CA ALA A 239 18.78 -7.69 0.86
C ALA A 239 17.32 -7.81 1.25
N TRP A 240 16.92 -8.95 1.85
CA TRP A 240 15.56 -9.18 2.32
C TRP A 240 15.36 -8.71 3.76
N PHE A 241 14.17 -8.17 4.01
CA PHE A 241 13.69 -7.73 5.32
C PHE A 241 12.24 -8.15 5.51
N LEU A 242 11.82 -8.26 6.77
CA LEU A 242 10.42 -8.49 7.15
C LEU A 242 9.73 -7.16 7.42
N ALA A 243 8.46 -7.04 7.01
CA ALA A 243 7.63 -5.88 7.27
C ALA A 243 6.20 -6.33 7.59
N ASP A 244 5.67 -5.91 8.74
CA ASP A 244 4.29 -6.18 9.14
C ASP A 244 3.57 -4.88 9.49
N LEU A 245 2.87 -4.35 8.50
CA LEU A 245 2.12 -3.12 8.62
C LEU A 245 0.93 -3.25 9.57
N THR A 246 0.41 -4.46 9.75
CA THR A 246 -0.71 -4.72 10.66
C THR A 246 -0.31 -4.53 12.12
N TRP A 247 0.89 -4.97 12.48
CA TRP A 247 1.38 -4.84 13.85
C TRP A 247 2.04 -3.48 14.10
N ASP A 248 2.34 -2.72 13.05
CA ASP A 248 2.74 -1.32 13.13
C ASP A 248 1.51 -0.37 13.16
N ASP A 249 0.30 -0.90 12.93
CA ASP A 249 -0.98 -0.19 13.09
C ASP A 249 -1.64 -0.59 14.43
N PRO A 250 -1.78 0.32 15.40
CA PRO A 250 -2.30 -0.02 16.73
C PRO A 250 -3.79 -0.38 16.70
N LEU A 251 -4.18 -1.46 17.41
CA LEU A 251 -5.57 -1.95 17.51
C LEU A 251 -6.59 -0.91 17.99
N TYR A 252 -6.14 0.07 18.80
CA TYR A 252 -6.91 1.25 19.13
C TYR A 252 -6.35 2.39 18.31
N ASP A 253 -6.93 2.55 17.13
CA ASP A 253 -6.46 3.52 16.16
C ASP A 253 -6.36 4.92 16.75
N VAL A 254 -5.22 5.54 16.49
CA VAL A 254 -4.96 6.96 16.76
C VAL A 254 -4.58 7.57 15.43
N PRO A 255 -5.47 8.34 14.81
CA PRO A 255 -5.22 8.90 13.48
C PRO A 255 -3.86 9.55 13.35
N GLY A 256 -3.10 9.17 12.33
CA GLY A 256 -1.75 9.66 12.05
C GLY A 256 -0.63 9.03 12.89
N ARG A 257 -0.92 8.10 13.80
CA ARG A 257 0.11 7.33 14.50
C ARG A 257 0.62 6.22 13.61
N VAL A 258 1.94 6.14 13.47
CA VAL A 258 2.64 5.10 12.71
C VAL A 258 3.70 4.50 13.60
N TYR A 259 3.60 3.21 13.91
CA TYR A 259 4.69 2.46 14.53
C TYR A 259 5.60 1.88 13.44
N HIS A 260 6.84 1.56 13.83
CA HIS A 260 7.84 0.99 12.92
C HIS A 260 8.57 -0.21 13.56
N SER A 261 7.98 -0.77 14.61
CA SER A 261 8.60 -1.88 15.37
C SER A 261 8.79 -3.12 14.51
N TYR A 262 7.98 -3.25 13.46
CA TYR A 262 7.99 -4.39 12.54
C TYR A 262 8.34 -4.02 11.10
N PHE A 263 8.83 -2.81 10.85
CA PHE A 263 9.23 -2.36 9.52
C PHE A 263 10.70 -2.63 9.24
N LEU A 264 11.00 -3.33 8.13
CA LEU A 264 12.33 -3.71 7.63
C LEU A 264 13.23 -4.39 8.68
N ARG A 265 12.68 -5.38 9.38
CA ARG A 265 13.36 -6.11 10.44
C ARG A 265 14.02 -7.40 9.96
N SER A 266 15.05 -7.82 10.70
CA SER A 266 15.59 -9.17 10.59
C SER A 266 14.72 -10.18 11.34
N ILE A 267 14.93 -11.46 11.05
CA ILE A 267 14.25 -12.56 11.76
C ILE A 267 14.49 -12.53 13.27
N GLY A 268 15.64 -12.01 13.72
CA GLY A 268 16.00 -11.94 15.14
C GLY A 268 15.20 -10.90 15.91
N GLN A 269 14.73 -9.84 15.25
CA GLN A 269 14.03 -8.70 15.84
C GLN A 269 12.52 -8.71 15.56
N PHE A 270 12.03 -9.61 14.72
CA PHE A 270 10.64 -9.57 14.25
C PHE A 270 9.60 -10.09 15.25
N GLY A 271 9.98 -10.91 16.22
CA GLY A 271 9.12 -11.24 17.37
C GLY A 271 7.90 -12.14 17.13
N HIS A 272 7.55 -12.50 15.90
CA HIS A 272 6.41 -13.35 15.53
C HIS A 272 6.68 -14.82 15.87
N LEU A 273 6.53 -15.17 17.15
CA LEU A 273 6.80 -16.51 17.69
C LEU A 273 5.51 -17.19 18.12
N LEU A 274 5.42 -18.49 17.89
CA LEU A 274 4.42 -19.33 18.52
C LEU A 274 4.58 -19.35 20.06
N PRO A 275 3.55 -19.73 20.81
CA PRO A 275 3.62 -19.78 22.27
C PRO A 275 4.76 -20.64 22.84
N ASN A 276 5.26 -21.61 22.06
CA ASN A 276 6.41 -22.47 22.42
C ASN A 276 7.76 -21.85 22.04
N GLY A 277 7.79 -20.63 21.48
CA GLY A 277 8.99 -19.94 21.02
C GLY A 277 9.52 -20.37 19.65
N SER A 278 8.85 -21.30 18.95
CA SER A 278 9.22 -21.70 17.59
C SER A 278 8.58 -20.78 16.54
N ARG A 279 8.95 -20.99 15.27
CA ARG A 279 8.36 -20.38 14.08
C ARG A 279 7.88 -21.48 13.14
N ASP A 280 6.71 -21.25 12.54
CA ASP A 280 6.12 -22.09 11.49
C ASP A 280 5.96 -21.32 10.17
N TRP A 281 6.83 -20.34 9.97
CA TRP A 281 6.74 -19.40 8.86
C TRP A 281 6.97 -20.06 7.50
N VAL A 282 6.11 -19.73 6.55
CA VAL A 282 6.17 -20.20 5.16
C VAL A 282 6.19 -18.99 4.21
N VAL A 283 7.14 -18.97 3.29
CA VAL A 283 7.20 -17.97 2.21
C VAL A 283 6.29 -18.45 1.08
N THR A 284 5.31 -17.67 0.70
CA THR A 284 4.19 -18.11 -0.18
C THR A 284 4.59 -18.51 -1.59
N ASP A 285 5.71 -18.05 -2.09
CA ASP A 285 6.24 -18.41 -3.41
C ASP A 285 7.36 -19.46 -3.36
N GLY A 286 7.62 -20.02 -2.18
CA GLY A 286 8.60 -21.10 -1.98
C GLY A 286 10.06 -20.65 -1.98
N ARG A 287 10.35 -19.37 -2.08
CA ARG A 287 11.73 -18.85 -2.03
C ARG A 287 12.35 -19.08 -0.65
N SER A 288 13.63 -19.42 -0.63
CA SER A 288 14.44 -19.45 0.61
C SER A 288 15.06 -18.07 0.83
N LEU A 289 14.64 -17.36 1.86
CA LEU A 289 15.07 -15.99 2.14
C LEU A 289 16.05 -15.93 3.32
N THR A 290 17.03 -15.02 3.20
CA THR A 290 17.94 -14.66 4.29
C THR A 290 17.74 -13.18 4.61
N TYR A 291 17.35 -12.88 5.84
CA TYR A 291 16.98 -11.53 6.25
C TYR A 291 18.17 -10.77 6.83
N SER A 292 18.34 -9.52 6.36
CA SER A 292 19.38 -8.61 6.79
C SER A 292 19.08 -7.94 8.13
N THR A 293 20.12 -7.64 8.88
CA THR A 293 20.04 -6.90 10.16
C THR A 293 20.30 -5.40 9.99
N ARG A 294 20.44 -4.90 8.77
CA ARG A 294 20.86 -3.52 8.48
C ARG A 294 20.02 -2.48 9.21
N TYR A 295 18.71 -2.66 9.28
CA TYR A 295 17.78 -1.69 9.85
C TYR A 295 17.28 -2.05 11.26
N ASP A 296 17.81 -3.09 11.89
CA ASP A 296 17.37 -3.51 13.24
C ASP A 296 17.56 -2.44 14.33
N SER A 297 18.50 -1.51 14.12
CA SER A 297 18.80 -0.40 15.04
C SER A 297 18.46 0.96 14.43
N ALA A 298 17.67 1.02 13.36
CA ALA A 298 17.22 2.27 12.78
C ALA A 298 16.40 3.06 13.80
N PHE A 299 16.52 4.39 13.77
CA PHE A 299 15.84 5.25 14.75
C PHE A 299 14.30 5.08 14.72
N TRP A 300 13.75 4.87 13.52
CA TRP A 300 12.31 4.69 13.37
C TRP A 300 11.75 3.46 14.10
N CYS A 301 12.56 2.43 14.40
CA CYS A 301 12.11 1.25 15.13
C CYS A 301 11.51 1.54 16.52
N SER A 302 11.77 2.72 17.08
CA SER A 302 11.23 3.18 18.36
C SER A 302 10.50 4.53 18.25
N TYR A 303 10.26 5.01 17.02
CA TYR A 303 9.58 6.26 16.76
C TYR A 303 8.09 6.01 16.47
N GLU A 304 7.24 6.89 16.98
CA GLU A 304 5.78 6.86 16.81
C GLU A 304 5.33 8.13 16.10
N GLY A 305 5.01 8.04 14.82
CA GLY A 305 4.59 9.16 14.00
C GLY A 305 5.14 9.04 12.59
N TRP A 306 4.75 9.93 11.70
CA TRP A 306 5.16 9.93 10.30
C TRP A 306 6.66 10.18 10.13
N VAL A 307 7.32 9.34 9.34
CA VAL A 307 8.70 9.48 8.89
C VAL A 307 8.69 9.70 7.38
N HIS A 308 9.06 10.88 6.91
CA HIS A 308 8.99 11.23 5.51
C HIS A 308 10.34 11.08 4.80
N PRO A 309 10.48 10.15 3.84
CA PRO A 309 11.68 10.02 3.04
C PRO A 309 11.68 11.00 1.86
N TYR A 310 12.81 11.66 1.58
CA TYR A 310 13.03 12.45 0.38
C TYR A 310 14.53 12.72 0.16
N ASP A 311 15.01 12.59 -1.06
CA ASP A 311 16.39 12.88 -1.51
C ASP A 311 17.48 12.31 -0.58
N GLY A 312 17.38 10.99 -0.29
CA GLY A 312 18.33 10.27 0.57
C GLY A 312 18.27 10.63 2.05
N ASN A 313 17.31 11.43 2.47
CA ASN A 313 17.08 11.81 3.86
C ASN A 313 15.72 11.31 4.35
N VAL A 314 15.54 11.29 5.65
CA VAL A 314 14.24 11.14 6.31
C VAL A 314 13.98 12.33 7.21
N TYR A 315 12.75 12.80 7.18
CA TYR A 315 12.27 13.95 7.94
C TYR A 315 11.20 13.50 8.93
N TYR A 316 11.25 14.00 10.14
CA TYR A 316 10.30 13.67 11.19
C TYR A 316 10.18 14.82 12.21
N MET A 317 9.09 14.83 12.95
CA MET A 317 8.88 15.85 13.98
C MET A 317 9.01 15.22 15.37
N ASP A 318 9.77 15.86 16.26
CA ASP A 318 9.96 15.42 17.63
C ASP A 318 10.00 16.62 18.59
N CYS A 319 9.77 16.36 19.88
CA CYS A 319 9.67 17.35 20.92
C CYS A 319 10.90 17.35 21.82
N ASP A 320 11.35 18.53 22.20
CA ASP A 320 12.33 18.76 23.25
C ASP A 320 11.67 19.61 24.36
N GLY A 321 11.02 18.93 25.27
CA GLY A 321 10.26 19.59 26.33
C GLY A 321 9.02 20.33 25.81
N SER A 322 9.08 21.67 25.74
CA SER A 322 7.97 22.51 25.30
C SER A 322 8.08 22.99 23.86
N ASN A 323 9.10 22.55 23.14
CA ASN A 323 9.33 22.96 21.75
C ASN A 323 9.33 21.75 20.83
N SER A 324 8.67 21.88 19.69
CA SER A 324 8.71 20.89 18.61
C SER A 324 9.68 21.33 17.54
N TYR A 325 10.32 20.37 16.92
CA TYR A 325 11.31 20.56 15.87
C TYR A 325 11.08 19.56 14.75
N VAL A 326 11.30 19.98 13.51
CA VAL A 326 11.50 19.06 12.41
C VAL A 326 12.99 18.73 12.32
N TYR A 327 13.28 17.45 12.21
CA TYR A 327 14.61 16.89 12.08
C TYR A 327 14.80 16.27 10.70
N SER A 328 16.03 16.26 10.23
CA SER A 328 16.48 15.43 9.11
C SER A 328 17.50 14.40 9.59
N ARG A 329 17.54 13.26 8.92
CA ARG A 329 18.58 12.23 9.05
C ARG A 329 18.91 11.69 7.68
N ASP A 330 20.17 11.39 7.46
CA ASP A 330 20.59 10.58 6.32
C ASP A 330 19.98 9.18 6.42
N LEU A 331 19.31 8.75 5.36
CA LEU A 331 18.58 7.49 5.29
C LEU A 331 19.51 6.27 5.35
N ASP A 332 20.75 6.41 4.87
CA ASP A 332 21.75 5.34 4.89
C ASP A 332 22.61 5.33 6.17
N ALA A 333 22.94 6.49 6.71
CA ALA A 333 23.82 6.60 7.89
C ALA A 333 23.11 6.31 9.20
N LEU A 334 21.80 6.56 9.32
CA LEU A 334 20.88 6.22 10.43
C LEU A 334 21.27 6.77 11.83
N THR A 335 22.43 7.41 11.98
CA THR A 335 23.07 7.67 13.30
C THR A 335 23.10 9.12 13.73
N SER A 336 23.05 10.08 12.80
CA SER A 336 23.08 11.50 13.09
C SER A 336 21.76 12.17 12.72
N SER A 337 21.23 13.02 13.59
CA SER A 337 20.09 13.88 13.27
C SER A 337 20.51 15.31 13.25
N GLU A 338 19.96 16.08 12.33
CA GLU A 338 20.10 17.51 12.26
C GLU A 338 18.73 18.19 12.46
N ARG A 339 18.70 19.28 13.24
CA ARG A 339 17.50 20.09 13.37
C ARG A 339 17.33 20.94 12.12
N LEU A 340 16.28 20.70 11.36
CA LEU A 340 15.98 21.48 10.17
C LEU A 340 15.38 22.82 10.57
N PHE A 341 14.37 22.83 11.44
CA PHE A 341 13.79 24.05 11.99
C PHE A 341 12.96 23.80 13.25
N SER A 342 12.69 24.90 13.99
CA SER A 342 11.77 24.89 15.14
C SER A 342 10.34 25.13 14.69
N VAL A 343 9.44 24.28 15.18
CA VAL A 343 8.00 24.47 15.11
C VAL A 343 7.55 25.05 16.45
N LYS A 344 7.07 26.28 16.46
CA LYS A 344 6.45 26.86 17.65
C LYS A 344 5.05 26.28 17.80
N SER A 345 4.95 25.13 18.42
CA SER A 345 3.69 24.52 18.79
C SER A 345 3.35 24.86 20.23
N ASN A 346 2.14 25.33 20.47
CA ASN A 346 1.58 25.46 21.81
C ASN A 346 0.70 24.25 22.15
N LEU A 347 0.92 23.09 21.52
CA LEU A 347 0.25 21.84 21.84
C LEU A 347 0.72 21.37 23.22
N TYR A 348 0.19 21.99 24.26
CA TYR A 348 0.26 21.46 25.61
C TYR A 348 -0.80 20.37 25.72
N VAL A 349 -0.40 19.12 25.66
CA VAL A 349 -1.24 18.00 26.02
C VAL A 349 -1.24 17.92 27.57
N PRO A 350 -2.39 18.10 28.24
CA PRO A 350 -2.46 17.92 29.68
C PRO A 350 -1.93 16.54 30.04
N SER A 351 -1.17 16.44 31.12
CA SER A 351 -0.56 15.21 31.63
C SER A 351 -1.58 14.07 31.68
N GLY A 352 -1.48 13.11 30.76
CA GLY A 352 -2.36 11.95 30.61
C GLY A 352 -3.04 11.77 29.26
N GLY A 353 -2.91 12.70 28.31
CA GLY A 353 -3.43 12.56 26.94
C GLY A 353 -2.35 12.09 25.97
N TYR A 354 -2.67 11.09 25.19
CA TYR A 354 -1.78 10.38 24.26
C TYR A 354 -1.81 10.96 22.84
N TYR A 355 -1.47 12.21 22.64
CA TYR A 355 -1.16 12.67 21.28
C TYR A 355 0.21 13.34 21.30
N PRO A 356 1.28 12.62 20.89
CA PRO A 356 2.56 13.25 20.69
C PRO A 356 2.45 14.32 19.61
N ASP A 357 3.13 15.45 19.80
CA ASP A 357 3.19 16.54 18.79
C ASP A 357 3.62 16.04 17.39
N ALA A 358 4.34 14.91 17.36
CA ALA A 358 4.79 14.24 16.15
C ALA A 358 3.69 13.84 15.17
N LEU A 359 2.43 13.66 15.62
CA LEU A 359 1.33 13.26 14.74
C LEU A 359 0.80 14.41 13.88
N GLY A 360 1.01 15.65 14.27
CA GLY A 360 0.68 16.83 13.47
C GLY A 360 1.68 17.10 12.34
N PHE A 361 2.26 16.05 11.75
CA PHE A 361 3.28 16.10 10.72
C PHE A 361 3.07 15.00 9.69
N CYS A 362 3.28 15.32 8.41
CA CYS A 362 3.38 14.36 7.31
C CYS A 362 4.15 14.97 6.15
N GLY A 363 4.44 14.20 5.11
CA GLY A 363 5.08 14.68 3.89
C GLY A 363 4.53 14.02 2.63
N VAL A 364 4.65 14.72 1.50
CA VAL A 364 4.32 14.23 0.15
C VAL A 364 5.33 14.84 -0.82
N GLY A 365 6.06 14.00 -1.58
CA GLY A 365 7.12 14.45 -2.46
C GLY A 365 8.14 15.32 -1.74
N ASP A 366 8.47 16.47 -2.31
CA ASP A 366 9.40 17.47 -1.76
C ASP A 366 8.77 18.36 -0.67
N LYS A 367 7.55 18.10 -0.22
CA LYS A 367 6.82 18.95 0.73
C LYS A 367 6.60 18.29 2.08
N LEU A 368 6.87 19.04 3.16
CA LEU A 368 6.52 18.69 4.53
C LEU A 368 5.34 19.53 5.00
N TYR A 369 4.40 18.90 5.67
CA TYR A 369 3.24 19.56 6.26
C TYR A 369 3.29 19.42 7.77
N TYR A 370 3.08 20.53 8.50
CA TYR A 370 3.10 20.50 9.95
C TYR A 370 2.04 21.42 10.56
N ALA A 371 1.44 20.98 11.64
CA ALA A 371 0.40 21.71 12.34
C ALA A 371 0.97 22.60 13.44
N ILE A 372 0.38 23.79 13.58
CA ILE A 372 0.65 24.73 14.69
C ILE A 372 -0.68 25.11 15.32
N SER A 373 -0.79 24.94 16.64
CA SER A 373 -1.92 25.45 17.41
C SER A 373 -1.80 26.96 17.54
N GLY A 374 -2.87 27.65 17.16
CA GLY A 374 -2.98 29.09 17.29
C GLY A 374 -3.58 29.52 18.63
N ALA A 375 -3.74 30.84 18.83
CA ALA A 375 -4.44 31.36 19.99
C ALA A 375 -5.95 31.06 19.95
N HIS A 376 -6.49 30.57 21.04
CA HIS A 376 -7.91 30.33 21.32
C HIS A 376 -8.58 29.25 20.43
N ASN A 377 -9.12 29.64 19.28
CA ASN A 377 -10.00 28.79 18.47
C ASN A 377 -9.47 28.51 17.07
N ARG A 378 -8.17 28.66 16.83
CA ARG A 378 -7.53 28.47 15.53
C ARG A 378 -6.36 27.50 15.61
N ALA A 379 -6.20 26.74 14.55
CA ALA A 379 -4.99 25.97 14.27
C ALA A 379 -4.61 26.19 12.80
N TYR A 380 -3.33 26.07 12.50
CA TYR A 380 -2.77 26.33 11.19
C TYR A 380 -1.99 25.12 10.70
N VAL A 381 -2.04 24.84 9.40
CA VAL A 381 -1.11 23.92 8.75
C VAL A 381 -0.19 24.75 7.84
N TYR A 382 1.08 24.51 7.98
CA TYR A 382 2.12 25.05 7.14
C TYR A 382 2.71 23.96 6.24
N GLU A 383 3.11 24.37 5.07
CA GLU A 383 3.95 23.63 4.16
C GLU A 383 5.37 24.15 4.25
N TYR A 384 6.33 23.24 4.19
CA TYR A 384 7.75 23.53 4.03
C TYR A 384 8.25 22.81 2.78
N ASP A 385 8.82 23.55 1.87
CA ASP A 385 9.42 23.06 0.64
C ASP A 385 10.86 22.62 0.93
N LEU A 386 11.18 21.35 0.63
CA LEU A 386 12.49 20.79 0.90
C LEU A 386 13.57 21.29 -0.09
N ASP A 387 13.19 21.66 -1.30
CA ASP A 387 14.11 22.10 -2.34
C ASP A 387 14.62 23.52 -2.12
N ASP A 388 13.74 24.46 -1.74
CA ASP A 388 14.10 25.87 -1.60
C ASP A 388 13.99 26.42 -0.18
N GLY A 389 13.47 25.65 0.77
CA GLY A 389 13.27 26.02 2.16
C GLY A 389 12.13 27.02 2.39
N ALA A 390 11.28 27.22 1.39
CA ALA A 390 10.15 28.11 1.50
C ALA A 390 9.10 27.60 2.47
N ARG A 391 8.39 28.51 3.14
CA ARG A 391 7.30 28.20 4.08
C ARG A 391 6.06 28.97 3.71
N ARG A 392 4.92 28.28 3.67
CA ARG A 392 3.62 28.94 3.48
C ARG A 392 2.55 28.33 4.37
N SER A 393 1.57 29.14 4.75
CA SER A 393 0.36 28.64 5.40
C SER A 393 -0.57 28.10 4.33
N VAL A 394 -0.92 26.82 4.42
CA VAL A 394 -1.79 26.13 3.44
C VAL A 394 -3.22 25.93 3.96
N PHE A 395 -3.40 25.93 5.28
CA PHE A 395 -4.73 25.72 5.85
C PHE A 395 -4.88 26.42 7.20
N THR A 396 -6.08 26.93 7.47
CA THR A 396 -6.47 27.50 8.76
C THR A 396 -7.77 26.85 9.23
N TYR A 397 -7.69 26.12 10.31
CA TYR A 397 -8.85 25.59 10.99
C TYR A 397 -9.37 26.62 12.00
N THR A 398 -10.68 26.85 11.98
CA THR A 398 -11.35 27.74 12.95
C THR A 398 -12.54 26.99 13.55
N HIS A 399 -12.58 26.92 14.88
CA HIS A 399 -13.66 26.27 15.61
C HIS A 399 -14.56 27.30 16.31
N THR A 400 -15.86 27.03 16.36
CA THR A 400 -16.79 27.84 17.15
C THR A 400 -16.86 27.31 18.57
N CYS A 401 -16.18 27.99 19.48
CA CYS A 401 -16.16 27.58 20.89
C CYS A 401 -17.38 28.10 21.64
N SER A 402 -17.96 27.25 22.47
CA SER A 402 -19.08 27.60 23.36
C SER A 402 -18.66 28.26 24.69
N GLY A 403 -17.34 28.51 24.89
CA GLY A 403 -16.78 29.06 26.14
C GLY A 403 -15.45 29.77 25.94
N THR A 404 -14.93 30.39 27.00
CA THR A 404 -13.69 31.20 26.97
C THR A 404 -12.39 30.38 27.05
N ASN A 405 -12.45 29.07 27.34
CA ASN A 405 -11.29 28.21 27.58
C ASN A 405 -11.14 27.09 26.53
N CYS A 406 -11.46 27.37 25.29
CA CYS A 406 -11.29 26.45 24.21
C CYS A 406 -9.86 26.57 23.64
N SER A 407 -9.16 25.48 23.58
CA SER A 407 -7.84 25.38 22.92
C SER A 407 -7.93 24.32 21.82
N ILE A 408 -7.98 24.75 20.57
CA ILE A 408 -8.10 23.85 19.42
C ILE A 408 -6.73 23.54 18.84
N GLY A 409 -6.48 22.24 18.58
CA GLY A 409 -5.31 21.75 17.87
C GLY A 409 -5.71 20.91 16.66
N ILE A 410 -4.83 20.88 15.67
CA ILE A 410 -4.75 19.82 14.69
C ILE A 410 -3.77 18.80 15.24
N LEU A 411 -4.27 17.62 15.60
CA LEU A 411 -3.51 16.62 16.34
C LEU A 411 -2.83 15.61 15.43
N ALA A 412 -3.33 15.44 14.20
CA ALA A 412 -2.74 14.56 13.23
C ALA A 412 -2.91 15.10 11.81
N LEU A 413 -1.96 14.79 10.94
CA LEU A 413 -1.99 15.03 9.50
C LEU A 413 -1.73 13.71 8.77
N MET A 414 -2.54 13.41 7.77
CA MET A 414 -2.48 12.16 7.00
C MET A 414 -2.72 12.47 5.52
N PRO A 415 -1.74 12.28 4.65
CA PRO A 415 -1.92 12.58 3.22
C PRO A 415 -2.84 11.54 2.56
N GLU A 416 -3.71 11.99 1.66
CA GLU A 416 -4.63 11.14 0.89
C GLU A 416 -4.88 11.73 -0.50
N GLY A 417 -4.13 11.29 -1.52
CA GLY A 417 -4.17 11.90 -2.86
C GLY A 417 -3.84 13.39 -2.79
N ASN A 418 -4.66 14.23 -3.38
CA ASN A 418 -4.51 15.69 -3.34
C ASN A 418 -5.07 16.34 -2.05
N ASN A 419 -5.31 15.55 -1.01
CA ASN A 419 -5.87 16.04 0.25
C ASN A 419 -4.95 15.70 1.41
N ILE A 420 -5.02 16.50 2.46
CA ILE A 420 -4.55 16.13 3.79
C ILE A 420 -5.76 15.92 4.69
N ARG A 421 -5.93 14.69 5.17
CA ARG A 421 -6.83 14.41 6.27
C ARG A 421 -6.20 14.93 7.56
N TYR A 422 -7.00 15.46 8.45
CA TYR A 422 -6.51 15.95 9.74
C TYR A 422 -7.48 15.58 10.87
N LEU A 423 -6.93 15.33 12.04
CA LEU A 423 -7.68 15.22 13.27
C LEU A 423 -7.65 16.56 13.99
N SER A 424 -8.81 17.18 14.21
CA SER A 424 -8.93 18.38 15.04
C SER A 424 -9.68 18.06 16.34
N ALA A 425 -9.18 18.59 17.45
CA ALA A 425 -9.83 18.44 18.74
C ALA A 425 -9.59 19.66 19.63
N ASP A 426 -10.47 19.83 20.65
CA ASP A 426 -10.09 20.63 21.81
C ASP A 426 -9.02 19.86 22.58
N ILE A 427 -7.84 20.47 22.74
CA ILE A 427 -6.68 19.87 23.41
C ILE A 427 -7.03 19.43 24.85
N ASN A 428 -7.99 20.12 25.50
CA ASN A 428 -8.46 19.72 26.81
C ASN A 428 -9.39 18.50 26.80
N ASN A 429 -9.82 18.04 25.59
CA ASN A 429 -10.68 16.88 25.39
C ASN A 429 -10.32 16.15 24.09
N ALA A 430 -9.08 15.73 23.97
CA ALA A 430 -8.50 15.12 22.76
C ALA A 430 -9.20 13.84 22.30
N TYR A 431 -9.91 13.14 23.20
CA TYR A 431 -10.65 11.91 22.89
C TYR A 431 -11.90 12.12 22.02
N ASN A 432 -12.37 13.34 21.84
CA ASN A 432 -13.55 13.70 21.05
C ASN A 432 -13.16 14.51 19.80
N GLY A 433 -12.07 14.13 19.16
CA GLY A 433 -11.61 14.77 17.92
C GLY A 433 -12.54 14.48 16.74
N THR A 434 -12.48 15.35 15.73
CA THR A 434 -13.18 15.18 14.46
C THR A 434 -12.16 15.06 13.35
N VAL A 435 -12.25 13.95 12.60
CA VAL A 435 -11.48 13.79 11.36
C VAL A 435 -12.17 14.54 10.24
N SER A 436 -11.42 15.33 9.50
CA SER A 436 -11.84 16.06 8.32
C SER A 436 -10.70 16.09 7.30
N TYR A 437 -10.88 16.79 6.20
CA TYR A 437 -9.83 16.96 5.19
C TYR A 437 -9.80 18.39 4.66
N PHE A 438 -8.67 18.80 4.14
CA PHE A 438 -8.52 19.97 3.27
C PHE A 438 -7.77 19.56 2.00
N GLU A 439 -8.13 20.17 0.90
CA GLU A 439 -7.50 19.96 -0.38
C GLU A 439 -6.16 20.69 -0.43
N LEU A 440 -5.11 19.98 -0.84
CA LEU A 440 -3.84 20.60 -1.17
C LEU A 440 -4.06 21.39 -2.46
N SER A 441 -4.12 22.69 -2.33
CA SER A 441 -4.20 23.55 -3.49
C SER A 441 -2.89 23.43 -4.26
N VAL A 442 -2.96 22.95 -5.49
CA VAL A 442 -1.82 23.03 -6.41
C VAL A 442 -1.56 24.52 -6.65
N LEU A 443 -0.46 25.02 -6.07
CA LEU A 443 -0.07 26.43 -6.27
C LEU A 443 0.02 26.66 -7.79
N MET A 444 -0.53 27.79 -8.26
CA MET A 444 -0.60 28.15 -9.69
C MET A 444 -1.75 27.50 -10.47
N ASP A 445 -2.42 26.48 -9.99
CA ASP A 445 -3.67 25.97 -10.57
C ASP A 445 -4.83 26.90 -10.17
N VAL A 446 -4.97 27.97 -10.92
CA VAL A 446 -5.96 29.01 -10.62
C VAL A 446 -7.34 28.70 -11.20
N ASN A 447 -7.47 27.63 -12.01
CA ASN A 447 -8.74 27.14 -12.50
C ASN A 447 -9.30 25.99 -11.64
N GLY A 448 -8.47 25.37 -10.77
CA GLY A 448 -8.87 24.32 -9.84
C GLY A 448 -9.09 22.97 -10.50
N ASP A 449 -8.45 22.68 -11.66
CA ASP A 449 -8.58 21.40 -12.37
C ASP A 449 -7.53 20.34 -11.94
N GLY A 450 -6.65 20.68 -11.00
CA GLY A 450 -5.60 19.82 -10.46
C GLY A 450 -4.30 19.85 -11.25
N THR A 451 -4.19 20.67 -12.31
CA THR A 451 -2.99 20.76 -13.15
C THR A 451 -2.65 22.20 -13.51
N VAL A 452 -1.35 22.55 -13.52
CA VAL A 452 -0.89 23.87 -13.93
C VAL A 452 -0.57 23.89 -15.41
N THR A 453 -1.39 24.56 -16.20
CA THR A 453 -1.33 24.58 -17.66
C THR A 453 -1.53 25.96 -18.26
N ASN A 454 -1.52 26.05 -19.59
CA ASN A 454 -1.90 27.28 -20.29
C ASN A 454 -3.35 27.74 -20.01
N ALA A 455 -4.21 26.88 -19.47
CA ALA A 455 -5.55 27.26 -19.02
C ALA A 455 -5.48 28.21 -17.81
N ASP A 456 -4.58 27.95 -16.87
CA ASP A 456 -4.33 28.78 -15.68
C ASP A 456 -3.73 30.12 -16.06
N ILE A 457 -2.76 30.13 -16.96
CA ILE A 457 -2.20 31.37 -17.52
C ILE A 457 -3.32 32.21 -18.10
N SER A 458 -4.18 31.61 -18.91
CA SER A 458 -5.29 32.30 -19.57
C SER A 458 -6.30 32.84 -18.55
N LEU A 459 -6.61 32.08 -17.52
CA LEU A 459 -7.52 32.46 -16.45
C LEU A 459 -6.92 33.59 -15.59
N TYR A 460 -5.63 33.50 -15.27
CA TYR A 460 -4.93 34.54 -14.52
C TYR A 460 -4.90 35.87 -15.26
N VAL A 461 -4.64 35.85 -16.58
CA VAL A 461 -4.71 37.06 -17.43
C VAL A 461 -6.10 37.70 -17.39
N ARG A 462 -7.16 36.88 -17.44
CA ARG A 462 -8.55 37.38 -17.31
C ARG A 462 -8.79 38.02 -15.94
N TYR A 463 -8.30 37.42 -14.87
CA TYR A 463 -8.38 37.97 -13.50
C TYR A 463 -7.71 39.34 -13.42
N LEU A 464 -6.45 39.45 -13.86
CA LEU A 464 -5.71 40.70 -13.88
C LEU A 464 -6.35 41.76 -14.78
N SER A 465 -7.09 41.35 -15.80
CA SER A 465 -7.87 42.23 -16.68
C SER A 465 -9.21 42.69 -16.08
N GLY A 466 -9.48 42.28 -14.82
CA GLY A 466 -10.67 42.74 -14.09
C GLY A 466 -11.97 41.98 -14.39
N TRP A 467 -11.89 40.81 -15.08
CA TRP A 467 -13.06 39.97 -15.31
C TRP A 467 -13.62 39.46 -14.00
N LYS A 468 -14.95 39.33 -13.90
CA LYS A 468 -15.67 38.85 -12.71
C LYS A 468 -16.33 37.51 -12.99
N ASN A 469 -16.51 36.71 -11.92
CA ASN A 469 -17.22 35.42 -11.97
C ASN A 469 -16.59 34.42 -12.98
N ILE A 470 -15.25 34.35 -13.00
CA ILE A 470 -14.48 33.53 -13.97
C ILE A 470 -14.00 32.19 -13.38
N GLY A 471 -14.45 31.81 -12.18
CA GLY A 471 -14.01 30.58 -11.52
C GLY A 471 -12.56 30.60 -11.04
N PHE A 472 -12.01 31.77 -10.72
CA PHE A 472 -10.63 31.95 -10.30
C PHE A 472 -10.40 31.58 -8.85
N VAL A 473 -9.50 30.64 -8.59
CA VAL A 473 -9.13 30.15 -7.25
C VAL A 473 -8.03 31.04 -6.68
N THR A 474 -8.40 32.01 -5.85
CA THR A 474 -7.44 32.98 -5.29
C THR A 474 -6.42 32.36 -4.34
N ALA A 475 -6.75 31.23 -3.69
CA ALA A 475 -5.83 30.52 -2.81
C ALA A 475 -4.57 30.02 -3.55
N ASN A 476 -4.69 29.73 -4.86
CA ASN A 476 -3.62 29.22 -5.71
C ASN A 476 -2.88 30.32 -6.48
N ALA A 477 -3.27 31.57 -6.30
CA ALA A 477 -2.87 32.65 -7.19
C ALA A 477 -1.60 33.41 -6.73
N ASP A 478 -1.14 33.24 -5.49
CA ASP A 478 0.08 33.85 -4.97
C ASP A 478 1.28 32.95 -5.27
N ALA A 479 1.67 32.92 -6.53
CA ALA A 479 2.69 32.00 -7.04
C ALA A 479 4.12 32.34 -6.54
N ASN A 480 4.34 33.55 -6.05
CA ASN A 480 5.64 33.99 -5.52
C ASN A 480 5.65 34.20 -4.00
N GLY A 481 4.53 33.96 -3.30
CA GLY A 481 4.42 34.02 -1.85
C GLY A 481 4.48 35.42 -1.25
N ASP A 482 4.25 36.51 -2.05
CA ASP A 482 4.37 37.90 -1.57
C ASP A 482 3.05 38.46 -0.99
N GLY A 483 1.99 37.67 -0.94
CA GLY A 483 0.66 38.05 -0.44
C GLY A 483 -0.15 38.93 -1.41
N LYS A 484 0.25 39.05 -2.66
CA LYS A 484 -0.40 39.87 -3.68
C LYS A 484 -0.62 39.07 -4.95
N TYR A 485 -1.72 39.34 -5.64
CA TYR A 485 -2.07 38.68 -6.91
C TYR A 485 -1.79 39.66 -8.05
N ASN A 486 -0.67 39.50 -8.75
CA ASN A 486 -0.20 40.48 -9.73
C ASN A 486 0.60 39.81 -10.89
N ASN A 487 1.23 40.62 -11.75
CA ASN A 487 1.99 40.12 -12.89
C ASN A 487 3.22 39.30 -12.51
N ARG A 488 3.72 39.34 -11.27
CA ARG A 488 4.87 38.53 -10.85
C ARG A 488 4.46 37.10 -10.67
N ASP A 489 3.24 36.86 -10.15
CA ASP A 489 2.66 35.55 -10.02
C ASP A 489 2.36 34.95 -11.39
N LEU A 490 1.79 35.75 -12.30
CA LEU A 490 1.57 35.30 -13.67
C LEU A 490 2.89 34.87 -14.36
N ILE A 491 4.00 35.58 -14.11
CA ILE A 491 5.32 35.19 -14.63
C ILE A 491 5.79 33.86 -14.04
N ALA A 492 5.54 33.63 -12.75
CA ALA A 492 5.87 32.36 -12.11
C ALA A 492 5.07 31.20 -12.72
N ILE A 493 3.76 31.37 -12.88
CA ILE A 493 2.88 30.37 -13.53
C ILE A 493 3.34 30.10 -14.98
N ILE A 494 3.69 31.11 -15.75
CA ILE A 494 4.18 30.95 -17.13
C ILE A 494 5.48 30.13 -17.16
N LYS A 495 6.40 30.40 -16.23
CA LYS A 495 7.66 29.64 -16.14
C LYS A 495 7.41 28.18 -15.80
N TYR A 496 6.54 27.92 -14.84
CA TYR A 496 6.20 26.57 -14.42
C TYR A 496 5.49 25.77 -15.52
N ALA A 497 4.47 26.33 -16.16
CA ALA A 497 3.68 25.66 -17.18
C ALA A 497 4.44 25.39 -18.52
N ASN A 498 5.58 26.05 -18.73
CA ASN A 498 6.38 25.90 -19.95
C ASN A 498 7.75 25.21 -19.72
N GLY A 499 8.05 24.74 -18.51
CA GLY A 499 9.26 23.95 -18.14
C GLY A 499 10.44 24.88 -17.96
#